data_925c9ed6f8217b1414799cb19691037e
#
_entry.id   925c9ed6f8217b1414799cb19691037e
#
_cell.length_a   1.000
_cell.length_b   1.000
_cell.length_c   1.000
_cell.angle_alpha   90.00
_cell.angle_beta   90.00
_cell.angle_gamma   90.00
#
_symmetry.space_group_name_H-M   'P 1'
#
loop_
_entity.id
_entity.type
_entity.pdbx_description
1 polymer ?
#
loop_
_entity_poly.entity_id
_entity_poly.type
_entity_poly.pdbx_seq_one_letter_code
_entity_poly.pdbx_strand_id
1 'polypeptide(L)'
;MSLPGVLMPGEGESVVMGNSSCTFKVTGQETNGHFGIFEFMLNPATPAFNPHIHKQMVEIFYVLEGEIELFIDGETVMAPPGTCATVPQNTPHAFANPSSEPAKMLIMFCPEISRRQYFEGLSELTRDGRQPSREAIQALARQFDQYPAP
;
A
#
# COMPACT_ATOMS: atom_id res chain seq x y z
N MET A 1 23.40 18.34 2.33
CA MET A 1 23.48 18.03 0.89
C MET A 1 22.89 16.65 0.68
N SER A 2 21.83 16.55 -0.14
CA SER A 2 21.26 15.25 -0.48
C SER A 2 22.01 14.65 -1.67
N LEU A 3 22.28 13.35 -1.58
CA LEU A 3 22.80 12.61 -2.72
C LEU A 3 21.66 12.23 -3.65
N PRO A 4 21.80 12.36 -4.97
CA PRO A 4 20.78 11.90 -5.90
C PRO A 4 20.42 10.42 -5.65
N GLY A 5 19.13 10.13 -5.55
CA GLY A 5 18.64 8.78 -5.28
C GLY A 5 18.75 8.31 -3.83
N VAL A 6 19.14 9.17 -2.90
CA VAL A 6 19.22 8.84 -1.48
C VAL A 6 18.15 9.62 -0.72
N LEU A 7 17.31 8.90 0.00
CA LEU A 7 16.33 9.45 0.95
C LEU A 7 16.72 9.02 2.35
N MET A 8 16.96 9.99 3.23
CA MET A 8 17.24 9.73 4.63
C MET A 8 15.97 9.33 5.39
N PRO A 9 16.07 8.83 6.64
CA PRO A 9 14.88 8.51 7.42
C PRO A 9 13.87 9.66 7.47
N GLY A 10 12.62 9.37 7.17
CA GLY A 10 11.54 10.35 7.15
C GLY A 10 11.43 11.19 5.88
N GLU A 11 12.38 11.09 4.97
CA GLU A 11 12.35 11.82 3.70
C GLU A 11 11.51 11.07 2.64
N GLY A 12 11.02 11.83 1.68
CA GLY A 12 10.18 11.40 0.58
C GLY A 12 8.85 12.16 0.56
N GLU A 13 8.24 12.24 -0.61
CA GLU A 13 6.90 12.82 -0.72
C GLU A 13 5.87 11.86 -0.11
N SER A 14 4.87 12.42 0.56
CA SER A 14 3.85 11.64 1.26
C SER A 14 2.46 12.08 0.88
N VAL A 15 1.50 11.15 0.95
CA VAL A 15 0.07 11.42 0.83
C VAL A 15 -0.67 10.78 1.99
N VAL A 16 -1.79 11.40 2.39
CA VAL A 16 -2.70 10.86 3.41
C VAL A 16 -3.92 10.28 2.71
N MET A 17 -4.30 9.06 3.10
CA MET A 17 -5.42 8.32 2.53
C MET A 17 -6.32 7.83 3.67
N GLY A 18 -7.23 8.67 4.14
CA GLY A 18 -8.08 8.34 5.29
C GLY A 18 -7.24 8.10 6.55
N ASN A 19 -7.29 6.89 7.10
CA ASN A 19 -6.55 6.50 8.32
C ASN A 19 -5.14 5.99 8.05
N SER A 20 -4.66 6.10 6.83
CA SER A 20 -3.31 5.68 6.47
C SER A 20 -2.57 6.78 5.75
N SER A 21 -1.26 6.66 5.69
CA SER A 21 -0.41 7.53 4.89
C SER A 21 0.64 6.70 4.16
N CYS A 22 1.15 7.25 3.07
CA CYS A 22 2.12 6.58 2.23
C CYS A 22 3.23 7.55 1.87
N THR A 23 4.47 7.15 2.12
CA THR A 23 5.66 7.88 1.69
C THR A 23 6.29 7.15 0.52
N PHE A 24 6.52 7.87 -0.58
CA PHE A 24 7.12 7.32 -1.79
C PHE A 24 8.63 7.25 -1.64
N LYS A 25 9.17 6.03 -1.50
CA LYS A 25 10.62 5.82 -1.36
C LYS A 25 11.28 5.55 -2.71
N VAL A 26 10.66 4.70 -3.52
CA VAL A 26 11.07 4.39 -4.89
C VAL A 26 9.80 4.25 -5.72
N THR A 27 9.73 4.95 -6.83
CA THR A 27 8.60 4.82 -7.77
C THR A 27 9.06 4.24 -9.10
N GLY A 28 8.11 3.88 -9.95
CA GLY A 28 8.43 3.42 -11.29
C GLY A 28 9.15 4.47 -12.14
N GLN A 29 9.08 5.73 -11.75
CA GLN A 29 9.80 6.81 -12.43
C GLN A 29 11.32 6.64 -12.27
N GLU A 30 11.79 6.29 -11.08
CA GLU A 30 13.22 6.08 -10.82
C GLU A 30 13.73 4.75 -11.37
N THR A 31 12.86 3.75 -11.51
CA THR A 31 13.24 2.37 -11.88
C THR A 31 12.79 1.96 -13.27
N ASN A 32 12.26 2.88 -14.06
CA ASN A 32 11.69 2.59 -15.38
C ASN A 32 10.60 1.51 -15.32
N GLY A 33 9.76 1.57 -14.28
CA GLY A 33 8.64 0.64 -14.08
C GLY A 33 9.02 -0.74 -13.54
N HIS A 34 10.27 -0.98 -13.21
CA HIS A 34 10.69 -2.30 -12.75
C HIS A 34 10.33 -2.59 -11.30
N PHE A 35 10.34 -1.56 -10.44
CA PHE A 35 10.18 -1.75 -9.00
C PHE A 35 9.71 -0.48 -8.31
N GLY A 36 8.97 -0.63 -7.21
CA GLY A 36 8.61 0.48 -6.34
C GLY A 36 8.63 0.09 -4.87
N ILE A 37 8.95 1.04 -4.00
CA ILE A 37 8.93 0.89 -2.54
C ILE A 37 8.12 2.04 -1.95
N PHE A 38 7.12 1.68 -1.17
CA PHE A 38 6.20 2.61 -0.51
C PHE A 38 6.16 2.30 0.98
N GLU A 39 6.41 3.32 1.82
CA GLU A 39 6.33 3.16 3.28
C GLU A 39 4.95 3.58 3.74
N PHE A 40 4.20 2.62 4.30
CA PHE A 40 2.85 2.83 4.80
C PHE A 40 2.86 2.98 6.31
N MET A 41 2.13 3.98 6.78
CA MET A 41 1.76 4.13 8.19
C MET A 41 0.27 3.87 8.31
N LEU A 42 -0.10 2.90 9.13
CA LEU A 42 -1.49 2.61 9.46
C LEU A 42 -1.76 3.10 10.88
N ASN A 43 -2.66 4.07 11.00
CA ASN A 43 -3.09 4.55 12.32
C ASN A 43 -3.84 3.46 13.07
N PRO A 44 -3.97 3.58 14.42
CA PRO A 44 -4.77 2.63 15.19
C PRO A 44 -6.17 2.47 14.62
N ALA A 45 -6.70 1.25 14.69
CA ALA A 45 -8.05 0.90 14.22
C ALA A 45 -8.30 1.20 12.73
N THR A 46 -7.27 1.07 11.88
CA THR A 46 -7.44 1.16 10.43
C THR A 46 -8.07 -0.12 9.90
N PRO A 47 -9.31 -0.05 9.35
CA PRO A 47 -9.99 -1.23 8.85
C PRO A 47 -9.35 -1.76 7.55
N ALA A 48 -9.58 -3.03 7.25
CA ALA A 48 -9.22 -3.60 5.97
C ALA A 48 -10.13 -3.04 4.87
N PHE A 49 -9.53 -2.78 3.71
CA PHE A 49 -10.31 -2.65 2.49
C PHE A 49 -10.76 -4.04 2.03
N ASN A 50 -11.73 -4.07 1.12
CA ASN A 50 -12.14 -5.33 0.51
C ASN A 50 -10.94 -6.00 -0.19
N PRO A 51 -10.82 -7.32 -0.12
CA PRO A 51 -9.75 -8.02 -0.81
C PRO A 51 -9.73 -7.71 -2.31
N HIS A 52 -8.53 -7.57 -2.84
CA HIS A 52 -8.30 -7.28 -4.25
C HIS A 52 -7.16 -8.14 -4.80
N ILE A 53 -7.02 -8.13 -6.12
CA ILE A 53 -5.96 -8.81 -6.84
C ILE A 53 -5.20 -7.83 -7.74
N HIS A 54 -3.95 -8.15 -8.01
CA HIS A 54 -3.17 -7.57 -9.11
C HIS A 54 -2.95 -8.64 -10.17
N LYS A 55 -3.18 -8.29 -11.43
CA LYS A 55 -3.02 -9.24 -12.54
C LYS A 55 -1.59 -9.28 -13.07
N GLN A 56 -0.89 -8.19 -12.97
CA GLN A 56 0.47 -8.01 -13.51
C GLN A 56 1.53 -7.86 -12.44
N MET A 57 1.22 -7.17 -11.33
CA MET A 57 2.18 -6.91 -10.26
C MET A 57 2.25 -8.06 -9.26
N VAL A 58 3.46 -8.33 -8.80
CA VAL A 58 3.70 -9.03 -7.54
C VAL A 58 3.81 -7.97 -6.46
N GLU A 59 3.18 -8.18 -5.31
CA GLU A 59 3.25 -7.28 -4.16
C GLU A 59 3.98 -7.95 -3.01
N ILE A 60 4.80 -7.20 -2.31
CA ILE A 60 5.56 -7.69 -1.17
C ILE A 60 5.32 -6.77 0.02
N PHE A 61 5.02 -7.35 1.17
CA PHE A 61 4.89 -6.63 2.45
C PHE A 61 6.09 -6.94 3.32
N TYR A 62 6.64 -5.93 3.96
CA TYR A 62 7.65 -6.10 5.00
C TYR A 62 7.30 -5.21 6.20
N VAL A 63 6.95 -5.84 7.33
CA VAL A 63 6.51 -5.12 8.52
C VAL A 63 7.70 -4.53 9.26
N LEU A 64 7.64 -3.23 9.56
CA LEU A 64 8.72 -2.49 10.25
C LEU A 64 8.41 -2.23 11.72
N GLU A 65 7.18 -1.82 12.04
CA GLU A 65 6.75 -1.44 13.38
C GLU A 65 5.30 -1.84 13.62
N GLY A 66 4.96 -2.17 14.87
CA GLY A 66 3.62 -2.58 15.24
C GLY A 66 3.25 -3.95 14.69
N GLU A 67 1.97 -4.25 14.62
CA GLU A 67 1.46 -5.48 14.04
C GLU A 67 0.44 -5.17 12.96
N ILE A 68 0.51 -5.89 11.86
CA ILE A 68 -0.41 -5.72 10.73
C ILE A 68 -1.15 -7.02 10.51
N GLU A 69 -2.47 -6.93 10.40
CA GLU A 69 -3.29 -8.05 9.98
C GLU A 69 -3.17 -8.18 8.46
N LEU A 70 -2.66 -9.31 8.00
CA LEU A 70 -2.55 -9.65 6.58
C LEU A 70 -3.56 -10.73 6.23
N PHE A 71 -4.40 -10.46 5.25
CA PHE A 71 -5.25 -11.44 4.60
C PHE A 71 -4.63 -11.79 3.25
N ILE A 72 -4.30 -13.06 3.05
CA ILE A 72 -3.70 -13.55 1.79
C ILE A 72 -4.32 -14.90 1.46
N ASP A 73 -4.97 -14.99 0.31
CA ASP A 73 -5.53 -16.23 -0.25
C ASP A 73 -6.41 -17.02 0.74
N GLY A 74 -7.30 -16.32 1.44
CA GLY A 74 -8.25 -16.92 2.39
C GLY A 74 -7.71 -17.11 3.80
N GLU A 75 -6.42 -16.87 4.03
CA GLU A 75 -5.80 -16.98 5.34
C GLU A 75 -5.53 -15.61 5.94
N THR A 76 -5.68 -15.50 7.26
CA THR A 76 -5.38 -14.26 7.99
C THR A 76 -4.27 -14.52 9.00
N VAL A 77 -3.29 -13.63 9.05
CA VAL A 77 -2.19 -13.71 10.02
C VAL A 77 -1.94 -12.32 10.62
N MET A 78 -1.64 -12.30 11.93
CA MET A 78 -1.10 -11.09 12.59
C MET A 78 0.42 -11.09 12.40
N ALA A 79 0.91 -10.09 11.70
CA ALA A 79 2.30 -10.00 11.26
C ALA A 79 3.09 -9.03 12.14
N PRO A 80 4.01 -9.52 13.00
CA PRO A 80 4.90 -8.66 13.79
C PRO A 80 6.03 -8.10 12.92
N PRO A 81 6.82 -7.13 13.47
CA PRO A 81 8.00 -6.60 12.77
C PRO A 81 8.96 -7.70 12.30
N GLY A 82 9.47 -7.54 11.09
CA GLY A 82 10.33 -8.53 10.44
C GLY A 82 9.59 -9.54 9.58
N THR A 83 8.26 -9.55 9.61
CA THR A 83 7.46 -10.41 8.71
C THR A 83 7.60 -9.93 7.27
N CYS A 84 7.92 -10.86 6.39
CA CYS A 84 7.94 -10.63 4.94
C CYS A 84 6.91 -11.54 4.28
N ALA A 85 6.01 -10.95 3.50
CA ALA A 85 4.98 -11.70 2.79
C ALA A 85 5.01 -11.36 1.31
N THR A 86 5.01 -12.39 0.46
CA THR A 86 4.93 -12.24 -0.99
C THR A 86 3.52 -12.58 -1.46
N VAL A 87 2.93 -11.68 -2.24
CA VAL A 87 1.61 -11.87 -2.84
C VAL A 87 1.79 -12.02 -4.35
N PRO A 88 1.68 -13.25 -4.87
CA PRO A 88 1.75 -13.47 -6.30
C PRO A 88 0.59 -12.81 -7.05
N GLN A 89 0.72 -12.70 -8.36
CA GLN A 89 -0.34 -12.23 -9.24
C GLN A 89 -1.63 -13.03 -9.02
N ASN A 90 -2.77 -12.36 -9.17
CA ASN A 90 -4.11 -12.96 -9.06
C ASN A 90 -4.44 -13.57 -7.68
N THR A 91 -3.69 -13.22 -6.64
CA THR A 91 -3.92 -13.70 -5.28
C THR A 91 -4.74 -12.68 -4.49
N PRO A 92 -5.92 -13.04 -3.97
CA PRO A 92 -6.71 -12.14 -3.14
C PRO A 92 -5.96 -11.75 -1.87
N HIS A 93 -5.92 -10.46 -1.57
CA HIS A 93 -5.23 -9.97 -0.37
C HIS A 93 -5.78 -8.64 0.12
N ALA A 94 -5.53 -8.36 1.38
CA ALA A 94 -5.85 -7.10 2.06
C ALA A 94 -5.00 -6.98 3.32
N PHE A 95 -4.98 -5.79 3.91
CA PHE A 95 -4.30 -5.57 5.18
C PHE A 95 -5.09 -4.60 6.04
N ALA A 96 -4.86 -4.66 7.36
CA ALA A 96 -5.49 -3.79 8.35
C ALA A 96 -4.57 -3.59 9.55
N ASN A 97 -4.88 -2.58 10.34
CA ASN A 97 -4.33 -2.43 11.69
C ASN A 97 -5.48 -2.40 12.69
N PRO A 98 -5.87 -3.55 13.26
CA PRO A 98 -6.96 -3.60 14.25
C PRO A 98 -6.52 -3.17 15.65
N SER A 99 -5.22 -2.94 15.88
CA SER A 99 -4.69 -2.64 17.21
C SER A 99 -4.90 -1.18 17.63
N SER A 100 -4.57 -0.88 18.88
CA SER A 100 -4.60 0.48 19.44
C SER A 100 -3.30 1.25 19.21
N GLU A 101 -2.31 0.64 18.57
CA GLU A 101 -1.01 1.23 18.28
C GLU A 101 -0.83 1.43 16.77
N PRO A 102 -0.07 2.45 16.33
CA PRO A 102 0.24 2.60 14.92
C PRO A 102 1.13 1.46 14.42
N ALA A 103 1.04 1.17 13.14
CA ALA A 103 1.86 0.16 12.49
C ALA A 103 2.48 0.72 11.21
N LYS A 104 3.66 0.23 10.86
CA LYS A 104 4.40 0.68 9.69
C LYS A 104 4.90 -0.52 8.90
N MET A 105 4.78 -0.46 7.59
CA MET A 105 5.32 -1.49 6.69
C MET A 105 5.83 -0.89 5.40
N LEU A 106 6.71 -1.61 4.74
CA LEU A 106 7.01 -1.37 3.34
C LEU A 106 6.07 -2.19 2.48
N ILE A 107 5.57 -1.56 1.42
CA ILE A 107 4.87 -2.25 0.35
C ILE A 107 5.72 -2.07 -0.91
N MET A 108 6.04 -3.18 -1.57
CA MET A 108 6.87 -3.19 -2.76
C MET A 108 6.10 -3.83 -3.91
N PHE A 109 6.31 -3.32 -5.13
CA PHE A 109 5.65 -3.81 -6.34
C PHE A 109 6.67 -4.12 -7.42
N CYS A 110 6.47 -5.24 -8.12
CA CYS A 110 7.32 -5.69 -9.20
C CYS A 110 6.46 -6.38 -10.30
N PRO A 111 6.33 -5.81 -11.50
CA PRO A 111 6.70 -4.45 -11.88
C PRO A 111 5.88 -3.40 -11.11
N GLU A 112 6.31 -2.15 -11.12
CA GLU A 112 5.54 -1.06 -10.53
C GLU A 112 4.71 -0.39 -11.62
N ILE A 113 3.38 -0.40 -11.46
CA ILE A 113 2.44 0.15 -12.44
C ILE A 113 1.77 1.39 -11.86
N SER A 114 2.47 2.51 -11.95
CA SER A 114 1.94 3.84 -11.60
C SER A 114 1.27 3.90 -10.21
N ARG A 115 1.82 3.21 -9.23
CA ARG A 115 1.24 3.14 -7.88
C ARG A 115 1.23 4.49 -7.19
N ARG A 116 2.21 5.35 -7.48
CA ARG A 116 2.20 6.73 -6.99
C ARG A 116 0.90 7.43 -7.39
N GLN A 117 0.52 7.36 -8.65
CA GLN A 117 -0.70 7.99 -9.16
C GLN A 117 -1.96 7.39 -8.51
N TYR A 118 -1.95 6.09 -8.25
CA TYR A 118 -3.04 5.45 -7.51
C TYR A 118 -3.18 6.00 -6.09
N PHE A 119 -2.08 6.07 -5.34
CA PHE A 119 -2.12 6.60 -3.97
C PHE A 119 -2.46 8.09 -3.93
N GLU A 120 -1.96 8.88 -4.87
CA GLU A 120 -2.37 10.27 -5.02
C GLU A 120 -3.88 10.38 -5.32
N GLY A 121 -4.42 9.51 -6.16
CA GLY A 121 -5.84 9.45 -6.46
C GLY A 121 -6.68 9.08 -5.24
N LEU A 122 -6.25 8.10 -4.44
CA LEU A 122 -6.91 7.76 -3.17
C LEU A 122 -6.88 8.92 -2.19
N SER A 123 -5.75 9.62 -2.10
CA SER A 123 -5.62 10.80 -1.24
C SER A 123 -6.62 11.87 -1.65
N GLU A 124 -6.77 12.12 -2.94
CA GLU A 124 -7.75 13.09 -3.45
C GLU A 124 -9.19 12.67 -3.15
N LEU A 125 -9.53 11.39 -3.34
CA LEU A 125 -10.87 10.87 -3.06
C LEU A 125 -11.25 10.96 -1.58
N THR A 126 -10.27 10.87 -0.68
CA THR A 126 -10.48 10.88 0.78
C THR A 126 -10.17 12.23 1.42
N ARG A 127 -9.85 13.25 0.63
CA ARG A 127 -9.51 14.58 1.12
C ARG A 127 -10.66 15.18 1.94
N ASP A 128 -10.31 15.90 3.00
CA ASP A 128 -11.25 16.60 3.87
C ASP A 128 -12.29 15.65 4.52
N GLY A 129 -11.88 14.42 4.82
CA GLY A 129 -12.74 13.43 5.47
C GLY A 129 -13.81 12.83 4.57
N ARG A 130 -13.72 13.05 3.25
CA ARG A 130 -14.64 12.44 2.30
C ARG A 130 -14.54 10.92 2.35
N GLN A 131 -15.70 10.27 2.21
CA GLN A 131 -15.79 8.82 2.12
C GLN A 131 -16.28 8.46 0.72
N PRO A 132 -15.34 8.13 -0.19
CA PRO A 132 -15.71 7.79 -1.56
C PRO A 132 -16.55 6.52 -1.62
N SER A 133 -17.39 6.42 -2.65
CA SER A 133 -18.15 5.19 -2.88
C SER A 133 -17.21 4.05 -3.28
N ARG A 134 -17.70 2.83 -3.06
CA ARG A 134 -16.96 1.63 -3.48
C ARG A 134 -16.67 1.66 -4.99
N GLU A 135 -17.65 2.10 -5.78
CA GLU A 135 -17.54 2.22 -7.23
C GLU A 135 -16.45 3.22 -7.64
N ALA A 136 -16.34 4.35 -6.94
CA ALA A 136 -15.30 5.35 -7.22
C ALA A 136 -13.90 4.81 -6.93
N ILE A 137 -13.73 4.09 -5.81
CA ILE A 137 -12.46 3.46 -5.46
C ILE A 137 -12.08 2.39 -6.50
N GLN A 138 -13.04 1.55 -6.89
CA GLN A 138 -12.79 0.50 -7.88
C GLN A 138 -12.48 1.05 -9.26
N ALA A 139 -13.13 2.13 -9.67
CA ALA A 139 -12.88 2.79 -10.95
C ALA A 139 -11.45 3.35 -11.00
N LEU A 140 -10.99 3.97 -9.91
CA LEU A 140 -9.60 4.42 -9.78
C LEU A 140 -8.63 3.24 -9.82
N ALA A 141 -8.89 2.22 -9.01
CA ALA A 141 -8.01 1.07 -8.86
C ALA A 141 -7.76 0.32 -10.18
N ARG A 142 -8.80 0.16 -10.99
CA ARG A 142 -8.69 -0.54 -12.29
C ARG A 142 -7.72 0.10 -13.26
N GLN A 143 -7.49 1.40 -13.15
CA GLN A 143 -6.53 2.12 -13.98
C GLN A 143 -5.08 1.71 -13.65
N PHE A 144 -4.85 1.08 -12.50
CA PHE A 144 -3.53 0.81 -11.96
C PHE A 144 -3.36 -0.66 -11.53
N ASP A 145 -3.92 -1.58 -12.29
CA ASP A 145 -3.78 -3.03 -12.06
C ASP A 145 -4.29 -3.49 -10.69
N GLN A 146 -5.42 -2.96 -10.25
CA GLN A 146 -6.06 -3.42 -9.01
C GLN A 146 -7.53 -3.69 -9.26
N TYR A 147 -7.98 -4.90 -8.95
CA TYR A 147 -9.33 -5.39 -9.22
C TYR A 147 -9.92 -6.03 -7.98
N PRO A 148 -11.25 -5.94 -7.77
CA PRO A 148 -11.89 -6.67 -6.69
C PRO A 148 -11.57 -8.17 -6.78
N ALA A 149 -11.37 -8.81 -5.63
CA ALA A 149 -11.23 -10.26 -5.59
C ALA A 149 -12.55 -10.91 -6.05
N PRO A 150 -12.47 -12.06 -6.76
CA PRO A 150 -13.67 -12.78 -7.19
C PRO A 150 -14.47 -13.36 -6.02
#